data_d5f789890b2aa08c2f5933c737f619e3
#
_entry.id   d5f789890b2aa08c2f5933c737f619e3
#
_cell.length_a   1.000
_cell.length_b   1.000
_cell.length_c   1.000
_cell.angle_alpha   90.00
_cell.angle_beta   90.00
_cell.angle_gamma   90.00
#
_symmetry.space_group_name_H-M   'P 1'
#
loop_
_entity.id
_entity.type
_entity.pdbx_description
1 polymer ?
#
loop_
_entity_poly.entity_id
_entity_poly.type
_entity_poly.pdbx_seq_one_letter_code
_entity_poly.pdbx_strand_id
1 'polypeptide(L)'
;KTTLTEKLLLFGGAIHIAGAVKSNKIRKTATSDFMEIERQRGISVATSVMAFDYSGYKVNILDTPGHQDFQEDTFRTLTAVDSVIIVIDAAKGVEPQTEKLMNVCRMRKTPVIVFINKMDRPSEDTFYLLEEIEKQLQINTRPLSWPISSGPDFKGVYNIFNSSLQLFNPNVQEIDPGIKIKD
;
A
#
# COMPACT_ATOMS: atom_id res chain seq x y z
N LYS A 1 1.27 4.67 3.34
CA LYS A 1 2.30 3.99 2.55
C LYS A 1 3.26 3.24 3.47
N THR A 2 4.00 3.89 4.37
CA THR A 2 4.98 3.27 5.28
C THR A 2 4.41 2.07 6.06
N THR A 3 3.17 2.14 6.55
CA THR A 3 2.52 1.01 7.22
C THR A 3 2.36 -0.21 6.29
N LEU A 4 2.07 0.00 5.01
CA LEU A 4 1.99 -1.09 4.03
C LEU A 4 3.37 -1.72 3.84
N THR A 5 4.42 -0.91 3.67
CA THR A 5 5.81 -1.37 3.56
C THR A 5 6.23 -2.20 4.78
N GLU A 6 5.97 -1.72 5.98
CA GLU A 6 6.25 -2.45 7.23
C GLU A 6 5.49 -3.79 7.30
N LYS A 7 4.25 -3.83 6.83
CA LYS A 7 3.47 -5.08 6.78
C LYS A 7 4.01 -6.06 5.73
N LEU A 8 4.45 -5.58 4.58
CA LEU A 8 5.08 -6.44 3.57
C LEU A 8 6.39 -7.04 4.10
N LEU A 9 7.20 -6.27 4.80
CA LEU A 9 8.43 -6.76 5.44
C LEU A 9 8.13 -7.76 6.56
N LEU A 10 7.11 -7.51 7.38
CA LEU A 10 6.68 -8.42 8.43
C LEU A 10 6.21 -9.76 7.85
N PHE A 11 5.33 -9.72 6.86
CA PHE A 11 4.79 -10.92 6.21
C PHE A 11 5.81 -11.64 5.35
N GLY A 12 6.81 -10.92 4.82
CA GLY A 12 7.98 -11.50 4.16
C GLY A 12 9.02 -12.10 5.13
N GLY A 13 8.80 -11.98 6.46
CA GLY A 13 9.73 -12.49 7.46
C GLY A 13 11.01 -11.67 7.61
N ALA A 14 11.12 -10.51 6.95
CA ALA A 14 12.29 -9.63 7.03
C ALA A 14 12.40 -8.90 8.36
N ILE A 15 11.28 -8.67 9.04
CA ILE A 15 11.21 -8.07 10.37
C ILE A 15 10.24 -8.85 11.26
N HIS A 16 10.48 -8.87 12.56
CA HIS A 16 9.63 -9.58 13.52
C HIS A 16 8.51 -8.72 14.10
N ILE A 17 8.64 -7.39 14.05
CA ILE A 17 7.66 -6.43 14.58
C ILE A 17 7.59 -5.26 13.62
N ALA A 18 6.41 -4.96 13.09
CA ALA A 18 6.19 -3.79 12.25
C ALA A 18 6.26 -2.49 13.07
N GLY A 19 6.98 -1.50 12.56
CA GLY A 19 7.02 -0.16 13.13
C GLY A 19 5.81 0.69 12.72
N ALA A 20 5.66 1.87 13.33
CA ALA A 20 4.61 2.83 12.99
C ALA A 20 5.14 4.26 12.97
N VAL A 21 4.65 5.07 12.02
CA VAL A 21 5.08 6.46 11.83
C VAL A 21 4.49 7.37 12.92
N LYS A 22 3.26 7.11 13.36
CA LYS A 22 2.57 7.92 14.38
C LYS A 22 1.77 7.00 15.32
N SER A 23 2.40 6.50 16.35
CA SER A 23 1.67 5.82 17.41
C SER A 23 2.36 6.03 18.76
N ASN A 24 1.63 6.64 19.69
CA ASN A 24 2.09 6.75 21.09
C ASN A 24 2.15 5.38 21.80
N LYS A 25 1.63 4.31 21.16
CA LYS A 25 1.58 2.96 21.72
C LYS A 25 2.69 2.04 21.22
N ILE A 26 3.33 2.36 20.09
CA ILE A 26 4.40 1.53 19.50
C ILE A 26 5.72 2.30 19.63
N ARG A 27 6.66 1.76 20.41
CA ARG A 27 7.98 2.37 20.63
C ARG A 27 8.95 2.19 19.46
N LYS A 28 8.62 1.38 18.46
CA LYS A 28 9.49 1.11 17.31
C LYS A 28 9.13 2.00 16.12
N THR A 29 10.11 2.74 15.60
CA THR A 29 9.98 3.51 14.35
C THR A 29 9.95 2.57 13.15
N ALA A 30 9.37 3.03 12.04
CA ALA A 30 9.32 2.27 10.80
C ALA A 30 10.73 1.98 10.27
N THR A 31 10.94 0.78 9.73
CA THR A 31 12.24 0.34 9.19
C THR A 31 12.61 1.13 7.93
N SER A 32 11.60 1.59 7.17
CA SER A 32 11.77 2.42 5.98
C SER A 32 12.24 3.85 6.31
N ASP A 33 11.93 4.37 7.53
CA ASP A 33 12.27 5.73 7.95
C ASP A 33 13.61 5.71 8.71
N PHE A 34 14.72 5.57 7.98
CA PHE A 34 16.06 5.45 8.58
C PHE A 34 16.72 6.79 8.88
N MET A 35 16.32 7.89 8.23
CA MET A 35 16.84 9.22 8.48
C MET A 35 16.18 9.88 9.69
N GLU A 36 16.95 10.59 10.50
CA GLU A 36 16.42 11.29 11.69
C GLU A 36 15.36 12.34 11.32
N ILE A 37 15.54 13.03 10.19
CA ILE A 37 14.59 14.02 9.68
C ILE A 37 13.25 13.37 9.28
N GLU A 38 13.26 12.15 8.77
CA GLU A 38 12.06 11.38 8.45
C GLU A 38 11.29 11.01 9.71
N ARG A 39 12.01 10.59 10.75
CA ARG A 39 11.40 10.25 12.06
C ARG A 39 10.77 11.48 12.73
N GLN A 40 11.45 12.63 12.66
CA GLN A 40 10.94 13.88 13.24
C GLN A 40 9.73 14.43 12.50
N ARG A 41 9.74 14.40 11.19
CA ARG A 41 8.65 14.91 10.34
C ARG A 41 7.52 13.90 10.09
N GLY A 42 7.80 12.60 10.26
CA GLY A 42 6.85 11.53 9.97
C GLY A 42 6.51 11.39 8.48
N ILE A 43 7.46 11.76 7.61
CA ILE A 43 7.39 11.63 6.15
C ILE A 43 8.70 11.07 5.61
N SER A 44 8.63 10.21 4.60
CA SER A 44 9.82 9.73 3.89
C SER A 44 10.39 10.85 3.00
N VAL A 45 11.69 11.03 3.04
CA VAL A 45 12.43 12.08 2.30
C VAL A 45 13.25 11.47 1.17
N ALA A 46 13.76 10.24 1.36
CA ALA A 46 14.56 9.52 0.38
C ALA A 46 13.91 8.17 0.04
N THR A 47 14.27 7.61 -1.12
CA THR A 47 13.87 6.25 -1.49
C THR A 47 14.60 5.23 -0.62
N SER A 48 13.85 4.40 0.09
CA SER A 48 14.39 3.30 0.88
C SER A 48 14.33 2.01 0.08
N VAL A 49 15.43 1.26 0.03
CA VAL A 49 15.52 -0.04 -0.63
C VAL A 49 15.56 -1.14 0.41
N MET A 50 14.62 -2.07 0.33
CA MET A 50 14.50 -3.20 1.25
C MET A 50 14.31 -4.48 0.45
N ALA A 51 14.92 -5.57 0.91
CA ALA A 51 14.86 -6.86 0.22
C ALA A 51 14.52 -7.98 1.19
N PHE A 52 13.77 -8.97 0.71
CA PHE A 52 13.48 -10.22 1.44
C PHE A 52 13.17 -11.35 0.46
N ASP A 53 13.28 -12.58 0.93
CA ASP A 53 12.91 -13.77 0.16
C ASP A 53 11.48 -14.19 0.51
N TYR A 54 10.66 -14.43 -0.51
CA TYR A 54 9.29 -14.88 -0.34
C TYR A 54 8.89 -15.89 -1.42
N SER A 55 8.44 -17.06 -1.02
CA SER A 55 7.98 -18.13 -1.93
C SER A 55 8.98 -18.47 -3.05
N GLY A 56 10.29 -18.44 -2.75
CA GLY A 56 11.35 -18.74 -3.71
C GLY A 56 11.76 -17.56 -4.62
N TYR A 57 11.17 -16.39 -4.41
CA TYR A 57 11.51 -15.16 -5.13
C TYR A 57 12.22 -14.18 -4.21
N LYS A 58 13.19 -13.45 -4.75
CA LYS A 58 13.78 -12.29 -4.09
C LYS A 58 12.94 -11.05 -4.39
N VAL A 59 12.30 -10.51 -3.38
CA VAL A 59 11.46 -9.32 -3.48
C VAL A 59 12.27 -8.10 -3.06
N ASN A 60 12.36 -7.09 -3.92
CA ASN A 60 12.99 -5.81 -3.62
C ASN A 60 11.89 -4.74 -3.59
N ILE A 61 11.73 -4.07 -2.45
CA ILE A 61 10.81 -2.97 -2.29
C ILE A 61 11.58 -1.66 -2.31
N LEU A 62 11.19 -0.76 -3.20
CA LEU A 62 11.67 0.62 -3.27
C LEU A 62 10.56 1.53 -2.75
N ASP A 63 10.64 1.93 -1.49
CA ASP A 63 9.66 2.82 -0.87
C ASP A 63 10.04 4.28 -1.16
N THR A 64 9.30 4.92 -2.07
CA THR A 64 9.56 6.29 -2.53
C THR A 64 8.94 7.33 -1.60
N PRO A 65 9.48 8.56 -1.54
CA PRO A 65 8.80 9.67 -0.88
C PRO A 65 7.40 9.91 -1.46
N GLY A 66 6.45 10.23 -0.59
CA GLY A 66 5.08 10.54 -1.02
C GLY A 66 4.80 12.04 -1.22
N HIS A 67 5.78 12.91 -0.91
CA HIS A 67 5.61 14.35 -0.96
C HIS A 67 6.01 14.93 -2.33
N GLN A 68 5.32 15.98 -2.77
CA GLN A 68 5.56 16.59 -4.10
C GLN A 68 7.01 17.09 -4.28
N ASP A 69 7.64 17.55 -3.21
CA ASP A 69 9.01 18.08 -3.24
C ASP A 69 10.07 17.04 -3.63
N PHE A 70 9.73 15.75 -3.58
CA PHE A 70 10.65 14.64 -3.85
C PHE A 70 10.25 13.83 -5.11
N GLN A 71 9.58 14.46 -6.07
CA GLN A 71 9.08 13.80 -7.28
C GLN A 71 10.19 13.23 -8.15
N GLU A 72 11.32 13.93 -8.29
CA GLU A 72 12.42 13.46 -9.12
C GLU A 72 12.97 12.12 -8.67
N ASP A 73 13.12 11.91 -7.36
CA ASP A 73 13.59 10.63 -6.82
C ASP A 73 12.59 9.51 -7.10
N THR A 74 11.30 9.81 -7.02
CA THR A 74 10.24 8.87 -7.39
C THR A 74 10.31 8.52 -8.87
N PHE A 75 10.47 9.49 -9.76
CA PHE A 75 10.58 9.23 -11.20
C PHE A 75 11.83 8.44 -11.56
N ARG A 76 12.97 8.72 -10.93
CA ARG A 76 14.19 7.92 -11.09
C ARG A 76 13.97 6.49 -10.62
N THR A 77 13.36 6.30 -9.46
CA THR A 77 13.05 4.97 -8.90
C THR A 77 12.18 4.15 -9.84
N LEU A 78 11.18 4.77 -10.50
CA LEU A 78 10.33 4.10 -11.50
C LEU A 78 11.10 3.52 -12.69
N THR A 79 12.35 3.94 -12.91
CA THR A 79 13.19 3.37 -13.98
C THR A 79 13.81 2.03 -13.61
N ALA A 80 13.85 1.69 -12.34
CA ALA A 80 14.57 0.55 -11.80
C ALA A 80 13.66 -0.57 -11.30
N VAL A 81 12.35 -0.48 -11.54
CA VAL A 81 11.37 -1.44 -11.00
C VAL A 81 10.61 -2.17 -12.11
N ASP A 82 10.23 -3.42 -11.83
CA ASP A 82 9.46 -4.28 -12.73
C ASP A 82 7.96 -3.98 -12.66
N SER A 83 7.47 -3.50 -11.53
CA SER A 83 6.07 -3.16 -11.29
C SER A 83 5.93 -2.08 -10.22
N VAL A 84 4.77 -1.44 -10.16
CA VAL A 84 4.48 -0.34 -9.24
C VAL A 84 3.21 -0.61 -8.47
N ILE A 85 3.23 -0.33 -7.17
CA ILE A 85 2.03 -0.27 -6.33
C ILE A 85 1.69 1.20 -6.10
N ILE A 86 0.60 1.67 -6.69
CA ILE A 86 0.04 3.00 -6.42
C ILE A 86 -0.87 2.90 -5.19
N VAL A 87 -0.55 3.65 -4.15
CA VAL A 87 -1.30 3.64 -2.89
C VAL A 87 -2.21 4.85 -2.83
N ILE A 88 -3.53 4.61 -2.81
CA ILE A 88 -4.58 5.64 -2.72
C ILE A 88 -5.15 5.67 -1.31
N ASP A 89 -5.33 6.84 -0.75
CA ASP A 89 -6.04 7.05 0.51
C ASP A 89 -7.55 7.03 0.26
N ALA A 90 -8.27 6.09 0.86
CA ALA A 90 -9.71 5.92 0.64
C ALA A 90 -10.55 7.17 0.95
N ALA A 91 -10.08 8.02 1.86
CA ALA A 91 -10.77 9.27 2.21
C ALA A 91 -10.47 10.44 1.27
N LYS A 92 -9.42 10.31 0.43
CA LYS A 92 -8.97 11.39 -0.47
C LYS A 92 -9.20 11.10 -1.94
N GLY A 93 -9.35 9.82 -2.30
CA GLY A 93 -9.44 9.40 -3.69
C GLY A 93 -8.14 9.61 -4.47
N VAL A 94 -8.26 9.87 -5.75
CA VAL A 94 -7.13 10.09 -6.65
C VAL A 94 -6.62 11.53 -6.53
N GLU A 95 -5.40 11.70 -6.04
CA GLU A 95 -4.75 13.01 -5.93
C GLU A 95 -4.00 13.34 -7.24
N PRO A 96 -3.79 14.63 -7.60
CA PRO A 96 -3.11 15.05 -8.85
C PRO A 96 -1.71 14.44 -9.01
N GLN A 97 -1.05 14.17 -7.92
CA GLN A 97 0.24 13.49 -7.91
C GLN A 97 0.14 12.04 -8.40
N THR A 98 -0.94 11.36 -8.04
CA THR A 98 -1.21 9.98 -8.47
C THR A 98 -1.39 9.90 -9.97
N GLU A 99 -2.08 10.86 -10.58
CA GLU A 99 -2.25 10.95 -12.04
C GLU A 99 -0.92 11.14 -12.76
N LYS A 100 -0.04 12.01 -12.24
CA LYS A 100 1.30 12.22 -12.82
C LYS A 100 2.13 10.94 -12.78
N LEU A 101 2.14 10.23 -11.65
CA LEU A 101 2.85 8.96 -11.50
C LEU A 101 2.28 7.88 -12.44
N MET A 102 0.96 7.80 -12.57
CA MET A 102 0.31 6.87 -13.49
C MET A 102 0.70 7.16 -14.95
N ASN A 103 0.79 8.43 -15.36
CA ASN A 103 1.23 8.81 -16.68
C ASN A 103 2.68 8.36 -16.97
N VAL A 104 3.58 8.48 -15.99
CA VAL A 104 4.95 7.96 -16.12
C VAL A 104 4.95 6.43 -16.25
N CYS A 105 4.18 5.72 -15.44
CA CYS A 105 4.05 4.26 -15.53
C CYS A 105 3.54 3.84 -16.91
N ARG A 106 2.55 4.57 -17.45
CA ARG A 106 1.97 4.31 -18.78
C ARG A 106 2.99 4.52 -19.90
N MET A 107 3.73 5.64 -19.90
CA MET A 107 4.79 5.90 -20.88
C MET A 107 5.85 4.80 -20.89
N ARG A 108 6.14 4.24 -19.74
CA ARG A 108 7.15 3.18 -19.57
C ARG A 108 6.58 1.77 -19.74
N LYS A 109 5.26 1.64 -19.88
CA LYS A 109 4.54 0.35 -19.89
C LYS A 109 4.82 -0.50 -18.64
N THR A 110 5.06 0.16 -17.51
CA THR A 110 5.28 -0.52 -16.22
C THR A 110 3.94 -1.02 -15.69
N PRO A 111 3.80 -2.31 -15.34
CA PRO A 111 2.60 -2.84 -14.70
C PRO A 111 2.28 -2.13 -13.39
N VAL A 112 0.99 -1.87 -13.15
CA VAL A 112 0.52 -1.14 -11.97
C VAL A 112 -0.52 -1.95 -11.22
N ILE A 113 -0.35 -2.02 -9.89
CA ILE A 113 -1.36 -2.47 -8.94
C ILE A 113 -1.82 -1.26 -8.15
N VAL A 114 -3.13 -1.03 -8.07
CA VAL A 114 -3.70 0.02 -7.22
C VAL A 114 -4.08 -0.59 -5.87
N PHE A 115 -3.58 0.01 -4.79
CA PHE A 115 -3.88 -0.39 -3.42
C PHE A 115 -4.64 0.73 -2.71
N ILE A 116 -5.92 0.52 -2.42
CA ILE A 116 -6.76 1.44 -1.66
C ILE A 116 -6.51 1.21 -0.17
N ASN A 117 -5.98 2.22 0.51
CA ASN A 117 -5.53 2.15 1.89
C ASN A 117 -6.43 2.97 2.81
N LYS A 118 -6.42 2.65 4.10
CA LYS A 118 -7.15 3.34 5.17
C LYS A 118 -8.67 3.18 5.07
N MET A 119 -9.14 2.04 4.60
CA MET A 119 -10.56 1.70 4.56
C MET A 119 -11.23 1.63 5.96
N ASP A 120 -10.42 1.63 7.03
CA ASP A 120 -10.83 1.75 8.44
C ASP A 120 -11.23 3.17 8.86
N ARG A 121 -11.12 4.14 7.97
CA ARG A 121 -11.51 5.54 8.19
C ARG A 121 -12.76 5.89 7.39
N PRO A 122 -13.50 6.94 7.79
CA PRO A 122 -14.55 7.48 6.95
C PRO A 122 -14.01 7.77 5.55
N SER A 123 -14.62 7.18 4.55
CA SER A 123 -14.19 7.22 3.15
C SER A 123 -15.40 7.32 2.24
N GLU A 124 -15.15 7.63 0.97
CA GLU A 124 -16.14 7.53 -0.08
C GLU A 124 -16.61 6.07 -0.28
N ASP A 125 -17.74 5.91 -0.93
CA ASP A 125 -18.24 4.60 -1.30
C ASP A 125 -17.23 3.84 -2.19
N THR A 126 -17.13 2.52 -1.99
CA THR A 126 -16.13 1.70 -2.68
C THR A 126 -16.34 1.68 -4.20
N PHE A 127 -17.58 1.68 -4.68
CA PHE A 127 -17.88 1.72 -6.12
C PHE A 127 -17.53 3.09 -6.70
N TYR A 128 -17.81 4.16 -5.95
CA TYR A 128 -17.42 5.51 -6.36
C TYR A 128 -15.90 5.65 -6.49
N LEU A 129 -15.14 5.14 -5.50
CA LEU A 129 -13.67 5.13 -5.58
C LEU A 129 -13.15 4.35 -6.78
N LEU A 130 -13.78 3.23 -7.12
CA LEU A 130 -13.40 2.43 -8.26
C LEU A 130 -13.65 3.18 -9.58
N GLU A 131 -14.81 3.81 -9.72
CA GLU A 131 -15.17 4.64 -10.88
C GLU A 131 -14.23 5.85 -11.02
N GLU A 132 -13.91 6.51 -9.91
CA GLU A 132 -12.96 7.62 -9.86
C GLU A 132 -11.59 7.19 -10.36
N ILE A 133 -11.07 6.05 -9.87
CA ILE A 133 -9.79 5.48 -10.29
C ILE A 133 -9.79 5.19 -11.81
N GLU A 134 -10.83 4.55 -12.32
CA GLU A 134 -10.94 4.25 -13.74
C GLU A 134 -10.95 5.51 -14.60
N LYS A 135 -11.74 6.51 -14.20
CA LYS A 135 -11.90 7.75 -14.92
C LYS A 135 -10.65 8.64 -14.88
N GLN A 136 -10.08 8.87 -13.69
CA GLN A 136 -8.95 9.79 -13.52
C GLN A 136 -7.64 9.16 -13.96
N LEU A 137 -7.42 7.88 -13.65
CA LEU A 137 -6.21 7.18 -14.08
C LEU A 137 -6.33 6.57 -15.49
N GLN A 138 -7.49 6.64 -16.14
CA GLN A 138 -7.76 6.12 -17.48
C GLN A 138 -7.31 4.65 -17.64
N ILE A 139 -7.74 3.81 -16.73
CA ILE A 139 -7.48 2.36 -16.69
C ILE A 139 -8.77 1.59 -16.50
N ASN A 140 -8.79 0.33 -16.95
CA ASN A 140 -9.84 -0.60 -16.57
C ASN A 140 -9.38 -1.38 -15.35
N THR A 141 -10.13 -1.33 -14.27
CA THR A 141 -9.78 -2.03 -13.03
C THR A 141 -10.32 -3.46 -13.00
N ARG A 142 -9.63 -4.32 -12.28
CA ARG A 142 -10.08 -5.67 -11.94
C ARG A 142 -9.80 -5.90 -10.47
N PRO A 143 -10.81 -5.78 -9.60
CA PRO A 143 -10.64 -5.96 -8.16
C PRO A 143 -10.11 -7.37 -7.84
N LEU A 144 -9.02 -7.45 -7.11
CA LEU A 144 -8.49 -8.70 -6.55
C LEU A 144 -9.08 -8.99 -5.16
N SER A 145 -9.46 -7.94 -4.45
CA SER A 145 -10.12 -8.01 -3.15
C SER A 145 -11.17 -6.92 -3.02
N TRP A 146 -12.17 -7.18 -2.19
CA TRP A 146 -13.26 -6.26 -1.92
C TRP A 146 -13.41 -6.00 -0.43
N PRO A 147 -13.54 -4.76 0.04
CA PRO A 147 -13.70 -4.46 1.45
C PRO A 147 -15.08 -4.91 1.96
N ILE A 148 -15.10 -5.39 3.19
CA ILE A 148 -16.33 -5.70 3.91
C ILE A 148 -16.62 -4.51 4.81
N SER A 149 -17.54 -3.65 4.33
CA SER A 149 -17.82 -2.36 4.91
C SER A 149 -16.64 -1.39 4.85
N SER A 150 -16.80 -0.18 5.34
CA SER A 150 -15.77 0.87 5.38
C SER A 150 -15.90 1.70 6.66
N GLY A 151 -14.92 2.55 6.93
CA GLY A 151 -14.90 3.38 8.13
C GLY A 151 -14.82 2.57 9.41
N PRO A 152 -15.52 3.00 10.47
CA PRO A 152 -15.55 2.30 11.77
C PRO A 152 -16.09 0.87 11.69
N ASP A 153 -16.90 0.57 10.67
CA ASP A 153 -17.52 -0.74 10.45
C ASP A 153 -16.67 -1.66 9.55
N PHE A 154 -15.46 -1.26 9.18
CA PHE A 154 -14.56 -2.09 8.40
C PHE A 154 -14.22 -3.39 9.12
N LYS A 155 -14.62 -4.52 8.54
CA LYS A 155 -14.48 -5.85 9.15
C LYS A 155 -13.37 -6.69 8.51
N GLY A 156 -12.92 -6.34 7.32
CA GLY A 156 -11.93 -7.12 6.59
C GLY A 156 -12.10 -7.02 5.09
N VAL A 157 -11.60 -8.00 4.37
CA VAL A 157 -11.67 -8.06 2.91
C VAL A 157 -12.11 -9.45 2.45
N TYR A 158 -12.87 -9.48 1.38
CA TYR A 158 -13.10 -10.68 0.58
C TYR A 158 -12.07 -10.72 -0.54
N ASN A 159 -11.24 -11.76 -0.57
CA ASN A 159 -10.27 -11.97 -1.64
C ASN A 159 -10.99 -12.69 -2.79
N ILE A 160 -11.23 -11.96 -3.88
CA ILE A 160 -11.96 -12.45 -5.05
C ILE A 160 -11.13 -13.50 -5.80
N PHE A 161 -9.80 -13.34 -5.82
CA PHE A 161 -8.90 -14.21 -6.57
C PHE A 161 -8.87 -15.64 -6.03
N ASN A 162 -8.91 -15.82 -4.71
CA ASN A 162 -8.85 -17.15 -4.10
C ASN A 162 -10.12 -17.54 -3.33
N SER A 163 -11.21 -16.75 -3.47
CA SER A 163 -12.50 -16.97 -2.82
C SER A 163 -12.38 -17.15 -1.30
N SER A 164 -11.61 -16.27 -0.65
CA SER A 164 -11.39 -16.35 0.79
C SER A 164 -11.77 -15.05 1.50
N LEU A 165 -12.32 -15.23 2.71
CA LEU A 165 -12.69 -14.15 3.60
C LEU A 165 -11.56 -13.93 4.60
N GLN A 166 -11.04 -12.72 4.66
CA GLN A 166 -10.01 -12.30 5.62
C GLN A 166 -10.59 -11.24 6.54
N LEU A 167 -10.88 -11.62 7.78
CA LEU A 167 -11.45 -10.72 8.78
C LEU A 167 -10.32 -9.99 9.52
N PHE A 168 -10.55 -8.71 9.77
CA PHE A 168 -9.62 -7.90 10.53
C PHE A 168 -9.67 -8.28 12.01
N ASN A 169 -8.53 -8.67 12.56
CA ASN A 169 -8.36 -8.90 13.99
C ASN A 169 -7.23 -8.00 14.51
N PRO A 170 -7.52 -6.98 15.31
CA PRO A 170 -6.53 -6.02 15.77
C PRO A 170 -5.46 -6.62 16.68
N ASN A 171 -5.70 -7.81 17.25
CA ASN A 171 -4.81 -8.46 18.20
C ASN A 171 -3.91 -9.53 17.56
N VAL A 172 -4.09 -9.84 16.28
CA VAL A 172 -3.30 -10.87 15.57
C VAL A 172 -2.23 -10.19 14.71
N GLN A 173 -0.97 -10.55 14.94
CA GLN A 173 0.17 -10.11 14.14
C GLN A 173 0.59 -11.16 13.10
N GLU A 174 -0.06 -12.31 13.08
CA GLU A 174 0.20 -13.40 12.14
C GLU A 174 -0.60 -13.26 10.84
N ILE A 175 -0.09 -13.89 9.79
CA ILE A 175 -0.81 -14.01 8.52
C ILE A 175 -2.01 -14.91 8.75
N ASP A 176 -3.21 -14.34 8.67
CA ASP A 176 -4.43 -15.13 8.61
C ASP A 176 -4.61 -15.63 7.17
N PRO A 177 -4.58 -16.95 6.92
CA PRO A 177 -4.81 -17.52 5.59
C PRO A 177 -6.23 -17.26 5.07
N GLY A 178 -7.10 -16.72 5.91
CA GLY A 178 -8.50 -16.47 5.58
C GLY A 178 -9.35 -17.74 5.62
N ILE A 179 -10.66 -17.54 5.72
CA ILE A 179 -11.66 -18.61 5.67
C ILE A 179 -12.05 -18.81 4.21
N LYS A 180 -11.74 -19.98 3.64
CA LYS A 180 -12.20 -20.33 2.29
C LYS A 180 -13.71 -20.51 2.32
N ILE A 181 -14.40 -19.78 1.47
CA ILE A 181 -15.83 -19.97 1.23
C ILE A 181 -15.94 -21.14 0.26
N LYS A 182 -16.59 -22.20 0.71
CA LYS A 182 -16.97 -23.31 -0.18
C LYS A 182 -18.28 -22.92 -0.85
N ASP A 183 -18.33 -23.07 -2.17
CA ASP A 183 -19.55 -22.97 -2.96
C ASP A 183 -20.54 -24.08 -2.53
#